data_5600271f4a2188f8142aeba7463317bd
#
_entry.id   5600271f4a2188f8142aeba7463317bd
#
_cell.length_a   1.000
_cell.length_b   1.000
_cell.length_c   1.000
_cell.angle_alpha   90.00
_cell.angle_beta   90.00
_cell.angle_gamma   90.00
#
_symmetry.space_group_name_H-M   'P 1'
#
loop_
_entity.id
_entity.type
_entity.pdbx_description
1 polymer ?
#
loop_
_entity_poly.entity_id
_entity_poly.type
_entity_poly.pdbx_seq_one_letter_code
_entity_poly.pdbx_strand_id
1 'polypeptide(L)'
;YKFAQVIKHGGPENIRILSQLRLPTISSNEILVRIHAAAVNPVDTYIREGGHSQSRKCPYTPGLDCGGEVLLVGSNVTQFKKGDRVFSCGSVSGTYATHGVFTPDQLYRLPAEFNFKEGACIGTGYFTSLYALQSASAIGSRCVFIHGGSGGVGSSLLKILVSMREVKPECKDMKLVATCSSNGAEKILKEIGVDLVVNRRDPNYMQQVKEVNSGKGPDVVFEMLANVNLPSDLEAVNKGGEVIVIGDRGPVTINPRLMMEKGTSVKGISLFNQTKQQREEALSLFYELTEKCYSVMHPLISYEYPIEDSAKAHIEVIDHKKPGGGRIIINT
;
A
#
# COMPACT_ATOMS: atom_id res chain seq x y z
N TYR A 1 18.39 21.81 3.41
CA TYR A 1 17.26 20.89 3.55
C TYR A 1 17.56 19.80 4.58
N LYS A 2 16.51 19.28 5.22
CA LYS A 2 16.61 18.23 6.24
C LYS A 2 16.22 16.89 5.64
N PHE A 3 16.88 15.80 6.07
CA PHE A 3 16.58 14.44 5.59
C PHE A 3 17.03 13.37 6.58
N ALA A 4 16.33 12.22 6.55
CA ALA A 4 16.78 11.02 7.22
C ALA A 4 17.77 10.26 6.33
N GLN A 5 18.76 9.61 6.93
CA GLN A 5 19.75 8.80 6.22
C GLN A 5 19.98 7.47 6.92
N VAL A 6 19.86 6.38 6.18
CA VAL A 6 20.30 5.04 6.61
C VAL A 6 21.80 4.95 6.37
N ILE A 7 22.58 4.90 7.45
CA ILE A 7 24.06 4.92 7.38
C ILE A 7 24.65 3.54 7.10
N LYS A 8 23.96 2.48 7.52
CA LYS A 8 24.26 1.06 7.25
C LYS A 8 22.98 0.24 7.34
N HIS A 9 22.94 -0.90 6.67
CA HIS A 9 21.82 -1.85 6.82
C HIS A 9 21.69 -2.37 8.26
N GLY A 10 20.46 -2.76 8.63
CA GLY A 10 20.12 -3.30 9.95
C GLY A 10 18.93 -2.62 10.59
N GLY A 11 18.97 -2.45 11.92
CA GLY A 11 17.86 -1.94 12.72
C GLY A 11 17.59 -0.44 12.54
N PRO A 12 16.46 0.06 13.08
CA PRO A 12 16.03 1.46 12.95
C PRO A 12 17.00 2.46 13.59
N GLU A 13 17.84 2.04 14.53
CA GLU A 13 18.91 2.83 15.13
C GLU A 13 19.97 3.32 14.13
N ASN A 14 19.98 2.75 12.92
CA ASN A 14 20.87 3.17 11.83
C ASN A 14 20.33 4.35 11.00
N ILE A 15 19.14 4.87 11.34
CA ILE A 15 18.59 6.09 10.75
C ILE A 15 19.15 7.30 11.49
N ARG A 16 19.76 8.23 10.75
CA ARG A 16 20.26 9.51 11.26
C ARG A 16 19.55 10.66 10.59
N ILE A 17 19.31 11.73 11.33
CA ILE A 17 18.73 12.96 10.76
C ILE A 17 19.86 13.94 10.48
N LEU A 18 19.91 14.41 9.26
CA LEU A 18 20.94 15.32 8.77
C LEU A 18 20.32 16.57 8.17
N SER A 19 21.13 17.62 8.07
CA SER A 19 20.76 18.87 7.40
C SER A 19 21.89 19.34 6.50
N GLN A 20 21.53 19.91 5.35
CA GLN A 20 22.47 20.52 4.40
C GLN A 20 21.98 21.91 3.99
N LEU A 21 22.93 22.81 3.70
CA LEU A 21 22.60 24.17 3.25
C LEU A 21 22.10 24.23 1.80
N ARG A 22 22.56 23.30 0.97
CA ARG A 22 22.22 23.26 -0.45
C ARG A 22 21.14 22.21 -0.72
N LEU A 23 20.17 22.54 -1.57
CA LEU A 23 19.19 21.61 -2.11
C LEU A 23 19.87 20.58 -3.02
N PRO A 24 19.27 19.39 -3.21
CA PRO A 24 19.71 18.45 -4.22
C PRO A 24 19.72 19.10 -5.61
N THR A 25 20.76 18.82 -6.40
CA THR A 25 20.81 19.19 -7.81
C THR A 25 20.01 18.18 -8.64
N ILE A 26 19.44 18.65 -9.74
CA ILE A 26 18.73 17.80 -10.71
C ILE A 26 19.44 17.79 -12.06
N SER A 27 19.32 16.68 -12.78
CA SER A 27 19.70 16.57 -14.19
C SER A 27 18.60 17.12 -15.11
N SER A 28 18.86 17.14 -16.42
CA SER A 28 17.87 17.55 -17.42
C SER A 28 16.58 16.69 -17.45
N ASN A 29 16.62 15.47 -16.91
CA ASN A 29 15.48 14.53 -16.91
C ASN A 29 14.82 14.37 -15.55
N GLU A 30 15.19 15.17 -14.56
CA GLU A 30 14.73 15.03 -13.19
C GLU A 30 13.89 16.22 -12.71
N ILE A 31 13.21 16.00 -11.61
CA ILE A 31 12.28 16.96 -10.99
C ILE A 31 12.64 17.08 -9.51
N LEU A 32 12.80 18.31 -9.03
CA LEU A 32 12.94 18.60 -7.60
C LEU A 32 11.56 18.91 -7.02
N VAL A 33 11.18 18.15 -6.00
CA VAL A 33 9.92 18.32 -5.28
C VAL A 33 10.21 18.79 -3.86
N ARG A 34 9.46 19.80 -3.39
CA ARG A 34 9.32 20.09 -1.97
C ARG A 34 8.35 19.08 -1.39
N ILE A 35 8.83 18.24 -0.50
CA ILE A 35 8.03 17.22 0.17
C ILE A 35 7.36 17.85 1.38
N HIS A 36 6.06 17.68 1.51
CA HIS A 36 5.27 18.15 2.67
C HIS A 36 4.94 17.01 3.63
N ALA A 37 4.85 15.80 3.11
CA ALA A 37 4.63 14.58 3.87
C ALA A 37 5.19 13.38 3.15
N ALA A 38 5.72 12.40 3.88
CA ALA A 38 6.13 11.09 3.38
C ALA A 38 5.35 9.99 4.12
N ALA A 39 5.00 8.91 3.44
CA ALA A 39 4.38 7.78 4.10
C ALA A 39 5.38 6.67 4.40
N VAL A 40 5.16 5.97 5.51
CA VAL A 40 5.98 4.85 5.94
C VAL A 40 5.33 3.54 5.53
N ASN A 41 6.09 2.70 4.84
CA ASN A 41 5.66 1.39 4.38
C ASN A 41 6.46 0.27 5.08
N PRO A 42 5.88 -0.93 5.30
CA PRO A 42 6.65 -2.08 5.76
C PRO A 42 7.88 -2.37 4.88
N VAL A 43 7.75 -2.21 3.55
CA VAL A 43 8.86 -2.42 2.60
C VAL A 43 10.04 -1.47 2.84
N ASP A 44 9.83 -0.26 3.35
CA ASP A 44 10.93 0.66 3.70
C ASP A 44 11.82 0.07 4.80
N THR A 45 11.23 -0.72 5.71
CA THR A 45 11.98 -1.41 6.77
C THR A 45 12.79 -2.58 6.19
N TYR A 46 12.23 -3.35 5.26
CA TYR A 46 12.94 -4.46 4.63
C TYR A 46 14.11 -3.97 3.76
N ILE A 47 13.93 -2.84 3.05
CA ILE A 47 15.00 -2.16 2.30
C ILE A 47 16.10 -1.69 3.27
N ARG A 48 15.73 -1.09 4.41
CA ARG A 48 16.68 -0.67 5.44
C ARG A 48 17.48 -1.85 6.01
N GLU A 49 16.85 -2.99 6.21
CA GLU A 49 17.50 -4.20 6.72
C GLU A 49 18.50 -4.82 5.73
N GLY A 50 18.37 -4.52 4.44
CA GLY A 50 19.32 -4.93 3.40
C GLY A 50 18.99 -6.24 2.70
N GLY A 51 17.95 -6.96 3.13
CA GLY A 51 17.55 -8.25 2.56
C GLY A 51 16.57 -8.17 1.37
N HIS A 52 16.10 -6.98 1.03
CA HIS A 52 15.12 -6.78 -0.03
C HIS A 52 15.79 -6.54 -1.39
N SER A 53 15.15 -6.98 -2.49
CA SER A 53 15.65 -6.79 -3.86
C SER A 53 15.84 -5.31 -4.24
N GLN A 54 15.13 -4.39 -3.58
CA GLN A 54 15.26 -2.94 -3.76
C GLN A 54 16.24 -2.29 -2.77
N SER A 55 17.03 -3.08 -2.04
CA SER A 55 18.00 -2.54 -1.08
C SER A 55 19.04 -1.69 -1.78
N ARG A 56 19.31 -0.51 -1.21
CA ARG A 56 20.21 0.51 -1.77
C ARG A 56 21.54 0.46 -1.05
N LYS A 57 22.62 0.84 -1.76
CA LYS A 57 23.93 1.02 -1.12
C LYS A 57 23.85 2.14 -0.08
N CYS A 58 24.29 1.87 1.16
CA CYS A 58 24.41 2.89 2.19
C CYS A 58 25.61 3.83 1.94
N PRO A 59 25.50 5.12 2.32
CA PRO A 59 24.33 5.76 2.94
C PRO A 59 23.26 6.18 1.92
N TYR A 60 21.97 6.13 2.27
CA TYR A 60 20.87 6.58 1.42
C TYR A 60 19.70 7.14 2.25
N THR A 61 18.86 7.98 1.64
CA THR A 61 17.60 8.45 2.25
C THR A 61 16.49 7.44 1.99
N PRO A 62 15.80 6.95 3.05
CA PRO A 62 14.70 6.00 2.88
C PRO A 62 13.41 6.68 2.40
N GLY A 63 12.38 5.85 2.15
CA GLY A 63 11.05 6.24 1.75
C GLY A 63 10.81 6.18 0.25
N LEU A 64 9.60 5.75 -0.11
CA LEU A 64 9.11 5.60 -1.49
C LEU A 64 8.01 6.60 -1.84
N ASP A 65 7.16 6.92 -0.88
CA ASP A 65 5.92 7.67 -1.07
C ASP A 65 6.01 9.05 -0.46
N CYS A 66 5.57 10.07 -1.19
CA CYS A 66 5.39 11.42 -0.66
C CYS A 66 4.23 12.15 -1.33
N GLY A 67 3.77 13.21 -0.66
CA GLY A 67 2.96 14.28 -1.25
C GLY A 67 3.74 15.59 -1.18
N GLY A 68 3.73 16.35 -2.28
CA GLY A 68 4.54 17.55 -2.36
C GLY A 68 4.22 18.43 -3.57
N GLU A 69 5.06 19.45 -3.74
CA GLU A 69 4.95 20.46 -4.79
C GLU A 69 6.25 20.51 -5.63
N VAL A 70 6.11 20.54 -6.92
CA VAL A 70 7.23 20.67 -7.87
C VAL A 70 7.89 22.05 -7.71
N LEU A 71 9.18 22.07 -7.38
CA LEU A 71 9.98 23.29 -7.28
C LEU A 71 10.74 23.64 -8.57
N LEU A 72 11.38 22.61 -9.17
CA LEU A 72 12.19 22.76 -10.37
C LEU A 72 11.97 21.53 -11.26
N VAL A 73 12.05 21.75 -12.56
CA VAL A 73 12.02 20.70 -13.59
C VAL A 73 13.24 20.79 -14.47
N GLY A 74 13.81 19.66 -14.83
CA GLY A 74 14.91 19.57 -15.81
C GLY A 74 14.43 19.95 -17.22
N SER A 75 15.34 20.37 -18.07
CA SER A 75 15.02 20.92 -19.41
C SER A 75 14.30 19.96 -20.35
N ASN A 76 14.41 18.65 -20.13
CA ASN A 76 13.75 17.62 -20.93
C ASN A 76 12.38 17.19 -20.36
N VAL A 77 11.99 17.70 -19.19
CA VAL A 77 10.72 17.35 -18.54
C VAL A 77 9.61 18.25 -19.07
N THR A 78 8.62 17.66 -19.72
CA THR A 78 7.48 18.38 -20.32
C THR A 78 6.15 18.12 -19.60
N GLN A 79 6.07 17.04 -18.79
CA GLN A 79 4.82 16.58 -18.16
C GLN A 79 4.47 17.38 -16.90
N PHE A 80 5.46 18.02 -16.27
CA PHE A 80 5.30 18.76 -15.02
C PHE A 80 5.88 20.16 -15.12
N LYS A 81 5.39 21.06 -14.27
CA LYS A 81 5.90 22.44 -14.12
C LYS A 81 5.96 22.81 -12.65
N LYS A 82 6.73 23.86 -12.35
CA LYS A 82 6.78 24.45 -11.00
C LYS A 82 5.38 24.76 -10.49
N GLY A 83 5.11 24.41 -9.24
CA GLY A 83 3.83 24.60 -8.56
C GLY A 83 2.85 23.44 -8.74
N ASP A 84 3.14 22.45 -9.59
CA ASP A 84 2.27 21.28 -9.70
C ASP A 84 2.25 20.51 -8.37
N ARG A 85 1.05 20.18 -7.90
CA ARG A 85 0.84 19.31 -6.73
C ARG A 85 0.97 17.85 -7.17
N VAL A 86 1.82 17.11 -6.47
CA VAL A 86 2.16 15.74 -6.87
C VAL A 86 2.18 14.78 -5.69
N PHE A 87 1.99 13.50 -6.00
CA PHE A 87 2.35 12.39 -5.13
C PHE A 87 3.32 11.45 -5.84
N SER A 88 4.05 10.65 -5.07
CA SER A 88 5.03 9.71 -5.63
C SER A 88 4.72 8.26 -5.31
N CYS A 89 5.23 7.37 -6.17
CA CYS A 89 5.42 5.95 -5.89
C CYS A 89 6.85 5.58 -6.33
N GLY A 90 7.80 5.68 -5.39
CA GLY A 90 9.24 5.60 -5.66
C GLY A 90 9.92 6.96 -5.70
N SER A 91 11.26 6.98 -5.57
CA SER A 91 12.09 8.19 -5.65
C SER A 91 13.54 7.83 -5.92
N VAL A 92 14.22 8.67 -6.68
CA VAL A 92 15.67 8.56 -6.90
C VAL A 92 16.44 8.83 -5.60
N SER A 93 16.06 9.87 -4.84
CA SER A 93 16.77 10.34 -3.66
C SER A 93 16.17 9.93 -2.31
N GLY A 94 15.02 9.25 -2.31
CA GLY A 94 14.25 8.95 -1.09
C GLY A 94 13.29 10.07 -0.70
N THR A 95 12.29 9.75 0.15
CA THR A 95 11.20 10.68 0.50
C THR A 95 11.19 11.16 1.95
N TYR A 96 11.98 10.57 2.85
CA TYR A 96 12.08 11.08 4.23
C TYR A 96 13.01 12.28 4.28
N ALA A 97 12.57 13.34 3.62
CA ALA A 97 13.32 14.56 3.44
C ALA A 97 12.38 15.74 3.15
N THR A 98 12.79 16.97 3.45
CA THR A 98 12.04 18.15 3.04
C THR A 98 12.03 18.37 1.52
N HIS A 99 12.96 17.77 0.80
CA HIS A 99 13.07 17.85 -0.67
C HIS A 99 13.58 16.51 -1.23
N GLY A 100 13.05 16.12 -2.39
CA GLY A 100 13.42 14.89 -3.08
C GLY A 100 13.58 15.08 -4.57
N VAL A 101 14.40 14.23 -5.20
CA VAL A 101 14.61 14.17 -6.64
C VAL A 101 13.86 12.96 -7.19
N PHE A 102 13.15 13.18 -8.30
CA PHE A 102 12.31 12.19 -8.95
C PHE A 102 12.52 12.20 -10.46
N THR A 103 12.25 11.07 -11.09
CA THR A 103 12.01 11.01 -12.53
C THR A 103 10.51 11.16 -12.83
N PRO A 104 10.10 11.59 -14.04
CA PRO A 104 8.70 11.81 -14.37
C PRO A 104 7.79 10.60 -14.15
N ASP A 105 8.29 9.37 -14.32
CA ASP A 105 7.56 8.12 -14.13
C ASP A 105 7.32 7.75 -12.67
N GLN A 106 7.95 8.46 -11.73
CA GLN A 106 7.76 8.28 -10.28
C GLN A 106 6.75 9.26 -9.69
N LEU A 107 6.30 10.25 -10.45
CA LEU A 107 5.39 11.30 -10.01
C LEU A 107 4.05 11.25 -10.73
N TYR A 108 3.01 11.59 -9.98
CA TYR A 108 1.62 11.64 -10.44
C TYR A 108 0.96 12.91 -9.92
N ARG A 109 0.02 13.47 -10.69
CA ARG A 109 -0.72 14.65 -10.27
C ARG A 109 -1.61 14.32 -9.07
N LEU A 110 -1.48 15.09 -8.01
CA LEU A 110 -2.34 14.96 -6.84
C LEU A 110 -3.70 15.61 -7.16
N PRO A 111 -4.82 14.86 -7.09
CA PRO A 111 -6.15 15.46 -7.23
C PRO A 111 -6.34 16.65 -6.27
N ALA A 112 -7.10 17.65 -6.69
CA ALA A 112 -7.24 18.92 -5.96
C ALA A 112 -7.80 18.72 -4.55
N GLU A 113 -8.65 17.74 -4.41
CA GLU A 113 -9.38 17.40 -3.20
C GLU A 113 -8.47 16.84 -2.10
N PHE A 114 -7.40 16.12 -2.46
CA PHE A 114 -6.48 15.54 -1.49
C PHE A 114 -5.47 16.57 -0.99
N ASN A 115 -5.19 16.55 0.30
CA ASN A 115 -4.05 17.25 0.86
C ASN A 115 -2.74 16.45 0.66
N PHE A 116 -1.58 17.03 1.00
CA PHE A 116 -0.29 16.37 0.78
C PHE A 116 -0.06 15.12 1.64
N LYS A 117 -0.65 15.05 2.84
CA LYS A 117 -0.55 13.85 3.69
C LYS A 117 -1.34 12.70 3.07
N GLU A 118 -2.51 12.99 2.55
CA GLU A 118 -3.30 12.02 1.78
C GLU A 118 -2.56 11.61 0.51
N GLY A 119 -1.96 12.57 -0.20
CA GLY A 119 -1.11 12.31 -1.36
C GLY A 119 0.03 11.32 -1.05
N ALA A 120 0.72 11.51 0.08
CA ALA A 120 1.76 10.58 0.52
C ALA A 120 1.23 9.16 0.76
N CYS A 121 -0.04 9.00 1.10
CA CYS A 121 -0.65 7.69 1.35
C CYS A 121 -1.04 6.93 0.08
N ILE A 122 -1.13 7.60 -1.07
CA ILE A 122 -1.61 6.99 -2.31
C ILE A 122 -0.58 6.02 -2.88
N GLY A 123 0.66 6.42 -3.05
CA GLY A 123 1.73 5.69 -3.76
C GLY A 123 1.67 4.17 -3.57
N THR A 124 2.49 3.63 -2.70
CA THR A 124 2.59 2.17 -2.49
C THR A 124 1.24 1.53 -2.10
N GLY A 125 0.41 2.21 -1.29
CA GLY A 125 -0.85 1.63 -0.82
C GLY A 125 -1.83 1.33 -1.94
N TYR A 126 -2.22 2.35 -2.70
CA TYR A 126 -3.21 2.22 -3.78
C TYR A 126 -2.65 1.49 -5.00
N PHE A 127 -1.39 1.75 -5.39
CA PHE A 127 -0.82 1.07 -6.56
C PHE A 127 -0.60 -0.42 -6.33
N THR A 128 -0.22 -0.84 -5.12
CA THR A 128 -0.18 -2.27 -4.77
C THR A 128 -1.57 -2.89 -4.82
N SER A 129 -2.59 -2.19 -4.28
CA SER A 129 -3.98 -2.65 -4.27
C SER A 129 -4.54 -2.80 -5.68
N LEU A 130 -4.30 -1.81 -6.56
CA LEU A 130 -4.73 -1.85 -7.95
C LEU A 130 -4.01 -2.94 -8.74
N TYR A 131 -2.72 -3.12 -8.50
CA TYR A 131 -1.97 -4.20 -9.14
C TYR A 131 -2.41 -5.59 -8.67
N ALA A 132 -2.72 -5.75 -7.37
CA ALA A 132 -3.31 -6.97 -6.84
C ALA A 132 -4.66 -7.26 -7.51
N LEU A 133 -5.50 -6.24 -7.66
CA LEU A 133 -6.80 -6.35 -8.32
C LEU A 133 -6.67 -6.72 -9.81
N GLN A 134 -5.75 -6.10 -10.55
CA GLN A 134 -5.45 -6.46 -11.95
C GLN A 134 -4.93 -7.90 -12.10
N SER A 135 -4.30 -8.42 -11.04
CA SER A 135 -3.71 -9.75 -11.01
C SER A 135 -4.69 -10.85 -10.64
N ALA A 136 -5.85 -10.49 -10.12
CA ALA A 136 -6.89 -11.36 -9.65
C ALA A 136 -8.09 -11.36 -10.60
N SER A 137 -8.87 -12.44 -10.59
CA SER A 137 -10.20 -12.51 -11.23
C SER A 137 -11.29 -11.96 -10.28
N ALA A 138 -10.99 -10.83 -9.58
CA ALA A 138 -11.87 -10.29 -8.55
C ALA A 138 -13.12 -9.59 -9.14
N ILE A 139 -13.03 -9.04 -10.34
CA ILE A 139 -14.16 -8.42 -11.03
C ILE A 139 -15.16 -9.51 -11.40
N GLY A 140 -16.40 -9.36 -10.93
CA GLY A 140 -17.46 -10.40 -11.09
C GLY A 140 -17.43 -11.50 -10.03
N SER A 141 -16.46 -11.52 -9.12
CA SER A 141 -16.46 -12.41 -7.96
C SER A 141 -17.60 -12.09 -7.00
N ARG A 142 -18.17 -13.12 -6.35
CA ARG A 142 -19.25 -12.93 -5.38
C ARG A 142 -18.76 -12.57 -3.98
N CYS A 143 -17.55 -13.03 -3.62
CA CYS A 143 -17.01 -12.83 -2.30
C CYS A 143 -15.48 -12.66 -2.36
N VAL A 144 -15.01 -11.56 -1.80
CA VAL A 144 -13.60 -11.20 -1.70
C VAL A 144 -13.20 -11.10 -0.23
N PHE A 145 -12.13 -11.79 0.14
CA PHE A 145 -11.57 -11.76 1.49
C PHE A 145 -10.21 -11.06 1.51
N ILE A 146 -10.01 -10.14 2.47
CA ILE A 146 -8.81 -9.33 2.58
C ILE A 146 -8.22 -9.47 3.97
N HIS A 147 -7.04 -10.05 4.07
CA HIS A 147 -6.26 -10.01 5.30
C HIS A 147 -5.75 -8.59 5.60
N GLY A 148 -5.67 -8.24 6.89
CA GLY A 148 -5.15 -6.94 7.30
C GLY A 148 -5.94 -5.76 6.73
N GLY A 149 -7.27 -5.84 6.69
CA GLY A 149 -8.15 -4.84 6.07
C GLY A 149 -7.96 -3.41 6.57
N SER A 150 -7.53 -3.22 7.81
CA SER A 150 -7.25 -1.89 8.38
C SER A 150 -5.84 -1.37 8.09
N GLY A 151 -4.95 -2.17 7.50
CA GLY A 151 -3.60 -1.75 7.11
C GLY A 151 -3.58 -0.85 5.88
N GLY A 152 -2.39 -0.35 5.52
CA GLY A 152 -2.22 0.58 4.40
C GLY A 152 -2.73 0.05 3.06
N VAL A 153 -2.34 -1.18 2.67
CA VAL A 153 -2.80 -1.81 1.41
C VAL A 153 -4.23 -2.32 1.57
N GLY A 154 -4.56 -3.01 2.68
CA GLY A 154 -5.89 -3.57 2.88
C GLY A 154 -7.00 -2.52 2.86
N SER A 155 -6.82 -1.39 3.54
CA SER A 155 -7.80 -0.30 3.54
C SER A 155 -7.91 0.40 2.19
N SER A 156 -6.81 0.56 1.46
CA SER A 156 -6.82 1.09 0.09
C SER A 156 -7.59 0.16 -0.86
N LEU A 157 -7.34 -1.14 -0.77
CA LEU A 157 -8.05 -2.15 -1.59
C LEU A 157 -9.55 -2.17 -1.29
N LEU A 158 -9.93 -2.14 -0.01
CA LEU A 158 -11.34 -2.07 0.39
C LEU A 158 -12.04 -0.83 -0.15
N LYS A 159 -11.40 0.34 -0.07
CA LYS A 159 -11.94 1.59 -0.62
C LYS A 159 -12.11 1.53 -2.14
N ILE A 160 -11.15 0.96 -2.86
CA ILE A 160 -11.24 0.70 -4.30
C ILE A 160 -12.45 -0.21 -4.59
N LEU A 161 -12.58 -1.34 -3.89
CA LEU A 161 -13.66 -2.31 -4.13
C LEU A 161 -15.04 -1.75 -3.77
N VAL A 162 -15.17 -0.98 -2.68
CA VAL A 162 -16.41 -0.29 -2.33
C VAL A 162 -16.78 0.73 -3.40
N SER A 163 -15.82 1.56 -3.86
CA SER A 163 -16.05 2.50 -4.96
C SER A 163 -16.43 1.79 -6.26
N MET A 164 -15.82 0.64 -6.55
CA MET A 164 -16.19 -0.17 -7.72
C MET A 164 -17.63 -0.71 -7.61
N ARG A 165 -18.12 -1.07 -6.43
CA ARG A 165 -19.54 -1.46 -6.25
C ARG A 165 -20.51 -0.35 -6.68
N GLU A 166 -20.13 0.91 -6.47
CA GLU A 166 -20.95 2.07 -6.83
C GLU A 166 -20.93 2.38 -8.33
N VAL A 167 -19.78 2.15 -9.00
CA VAL A 167 -19.58 2.60 -10.39
C VAL A 167 -19.54 1.50 -11.43
N LYS A 168 -19.36 0.23 -11.03
CA LYS A 168 -19.24 -0.94 -11.92
C LYS A 168 -20.38 -1.91 -11.65
N PRO A 169 -21.36 -2.06 -12.56
CA PRO A 169 -22.52 -2.96 -12.35
C PRO A 169 -22.14 -4.41 -12.00
N GLU A 170 -21.06 -4.92 -12.59
CA GLU A 170 -20.54 -6.26 -12.36
C GLU A 170 -19.97 -6.48 -10.96
N CYS A 171 -19.70 -5.43 -10.20
CA CYS A 171 -19.19 -5.49 -8.84
C CYS A 171 -20.29 -5.27 -7.78
N LYS A 172 -21.51 -4.88 -8.17
CA LYS A 172 -22.58 -4.43 -7.25
C LYS A 172 -22.88 -5.41 -6.12
N ASP A 173 -22.94 -6.70 -6.42
CA ASP A 173 -23.32 -7.74 -5.46
C ASP A 173 -22.11 -8.43 -4.79
N MET A 174 -20.89 -7.92 -5.00
CA MET A 174 -19.67 -8.43 -4.40
C MET A 174 -19.73 -8.27 -2.88
N LYS A 175 -19.52 -9.34 -2.12
CA LYS A 175 -19.35 -9.30 -0.66
C LYS A 175 -17.88 -9.07 -0.31
N LEU A 176 -17.63 -8.15 0.59
CA LEU A 176 -16.32 -7.83 1.12
C LEU A 176 -16.18 -8.34 2.55
N VAL A 177 -15.20 -9.19 2.76
CA VAL A 177 -14.83 -9.74 4.06
C VAL A 177 -13.43 -9.28 4.39
N ALA A 178 -13.18 -8.81 5.62
CA ALA A 178 -11.85 -8.34 5.99
C ALA A 178 -11.49 -8.69 7.43
N THR A 179 -10.19 -8.93 7.68
CA THR A 179 -9.70 -9.09 9.05
C THR A 179 -9.30 -7.75 9.66
N CYS A 180 -9.54 -7.65 11.00
CA CYS A 180 -8.97 -6.60 11.85
C CYS A 180 -8.33 -7.21 13.10
N SER A 181 -7.73 -6.37 13.96
CA SER A 181 -7.13 -6.79 15.22
C SER A 181 -7.59 -5.99 16.45
N SER A 182 -8.54 -5.07 16.28
CA SER A 182 -9.08 -4.23 17.36
C SER A 182 -10.48 -3.73 17.04
N ASN A 183 -11.27 -3.42 18.08
CA ASN A 183 -12.62 -2.88 17.94
C ASN A 183 -12.63 -1.51 17.19
N GLY A 184 -11.58 -0.69 17.38
CA GLY A 184 -11.47 0.57 16.64
C GLY A 184 -11.29 0.35 15.14
N ALA A 185 -10.46 -0.63 14.75
CA ALA A 185 -10.30 -1.02 13.37
C ALA A 185 -11.58 -1.64 12.77
N GLU A 186 -12.30 -2.44 13.55
CA GLU A 186 -13.59 -3.01 13.13
C GLU A 186 -14.60 -1.91 12.78
N LYS A 187 -14.73 -0.90 13.64
CA LYS A 187 -15.61 0.24 13.39
C LYS A 187 -15.27 0.95 12.08
N ILE A 188 -14.00 1.25 11.86
CA ILE A 188 -13.50 1.89 10.64
C ILE A 188 -13.83 1.05 9.39
N LEU A 189 -13.62 -0.27 9.44
CA LEU A 189 -13.90 -1.14 8.31
C LEU A 189 -15.40 -1.20 7.98
N LYS A 190 -16.27 -1.21 9.01
CA LYS A 190 -17.72 -1.11 8.82
C LYS A 190 -18.13 0.23 8.19
N GLU A 191 -17.52 1.33 8.62
CA GLU A 191 -17.75 2.67 8.04
C GLU A 191 -17.29 2.76 6.58
N ILE A 192 -16.23 2.04 6.18
CA ILE A 192 -15.80 1.93 4.78
C ILE A 192 -16.84 1.18 3.92
N GLY A 193 -17.65 0.29 4.52
CA GLY A 193 -18.66 -0.49 3.80
C GLY A 193 -18.30 -1.96 3.64
N VAL A 194 -17.49 -2.52 4.53
CA VAL A 194 -17.16 -3.96 4.58
C VAL A 194 -18.34 -4.74 5.14
N ASP A 195 -18.78 -5.81 4.46
CA ASP A 195 -19.97 -6.57 4.84
C ASP A 195 -19.75 -7.47 6.06
N LEU A 196 -18.55 -8.06 6.17
CA LEU A 196 -18.18 -8.89 7.32
C LEU A 196 -16.76 -8.54 7.76
N VAL A 197 -16.64 -8.08 9.00
CA VAL A 197 -15.34 -7.85 9.63
C VAL A 197 -15.11 -8.94 10.66
N VAL A 198 -14.00 -9.67 10.53
CA VAL A 198 -13.62 -10.74 11.45
C VAL A 198 -12.36 -10.35 12.24
N ASN A 199 -12.37 -10.61 13.53
CA ASN A 199 -11.23 -10.30 14.39
C ASN A 199 -10.19 -11.42 14.32
N ARG A 200 -9.02 -11.17 13.72
CA ARG A 200 -7.94 -12.17 13.60
C ARG A 200 -7.40 -12.71 14.94
N ARG A 201 -7.78 -12.10 16.08
CA ARG A 201 -7.42 -12.58 17.42
C ARG A 201 -8.39 -13.65 17.93
N ASP A 202 -9.56 -13.78 17.30
CA ASP A 202 -10.47 -14.90 17.54
C ASP A 202 -9.86 -16.15 16.90
N PRO A 203 -9.57 -17.22 17.64
CA PRO A 203 -9.00 -18.45 17.07
C PRO A 203 -9.91 -19.11 16.02
N ASN A 204 -11.19 -18.78 16.03
CA ASN A 204 -12.19 -19.32 15.11
C ASN A 204 -12.50 -18.40 13.91
N TYR A 205 -11.75 -17.29 13.70
CA TYR A 205 -12.08 -16.34 12.65
C TYR A 205 -12.10 -16.96 11.24
N MET A 206 -11.21 -17.93 10.96
CA MET A 206 -11.20 -18.62 9.67
C MET A 206 -12.44 -19.51 9.44
N GLN A 207 -13.08 -19.99 10.51
CA GLN A 207 -14.37 -20.68 10.37
C GLN A 207 -15.46 -19.73 9.89
N GLN A 208 -15.50 -18.50 10.41
CA GLN A 208 -16.42 -17.46 9.92
C GLN A 208 -16.16 -17.13 8.44
N VAL A 209 -14.89 -17.10 8.01
CA VAL A 209 -14.52 -16.89 6.60
C VAL A 209 -14.96 -18.06 5.72
N LYS A 210 -14.85 -19.31 6.19
CA LYS A 210 -15.32 -20.50 5.44
C LYS A 210 -16.84 -20.52 5.26
N GLU A 211 -17.58 -19.92 6.17
CA GLU A 211 -19.06 -19.89 6.13
C GLU A 211 -19.64 -18.82 5.19
N VAL A 212 -18.83 -17.86 4.71
CA VAL A 212 -19.30 -16.87 3.73
C VAL A 212 -19.67 -17.54 2.40
N ASN A 213 -20.39 -16.82 1.56
CA ASN A 213 -20.80 -17.29 0.24
C ASN A 213 -21.56 -18.62 0.30
N SER A 214 -22.46 -18.74 1.29
CA SER A 214 -23.27 -19.96 1.55
C SER A 214 -22.40 -21.18 1.88
N GLY A 215 -21.34 -21.02 2.66
CA GLY A 215 -20.44 -22.09 3.09
C GLY A 215 -19.40 -22.52 2.03
N LYS A 216 -19.29 -21.78 0.94
CA LYS A 216 -18.30 -22.06 -0.12
C LYS A 216 -16.96 -21.40 0.11
N GLY A 217 -16.89 -20.42 0.98
CA GLY A 217 -15.73 -19.55 1.20
C GLY A 217 -15.58 -18.44 0.16
N PRO A 218 -14.54 -17.61 0.27
CA PRO A 218 -14.28 -16.52 -0.66
C PRO A 218 -13.79 -17.00 -2.02
N ASP A 219 -14.15 -16.28 -3.07
CA ASP A 219 -13.67 -16.57 -4.42
C ASP A 219 -12.23 -16.05 -4.64
N VAL A 220 -11.91 -14.93 -4.01
CA VAL A 220 -10.57 -14.33 -4.05
C VAL A 220 -10.13 -13.95 -2.63
N VAL A 221 -8.89 -14.30 -2.30
CA VAL A 221 -8.21 -13.91 -1.05
C VAL A 221 -7.05 -13.00 -1.38
N PHE A 222 -6.99 -11.82 -0.77
CA PHE A 222 -5.83 -10.93 -0.80
C PHE A 222 -5.03 -11.09 0.49
N GLU A 223 -3.83 -11.64 0.37
CA GLU A 223 -3.03 -12.11 1.50
C GLU A 223 -1.82 -11.20 1.77
N MET A 224 -1.73 -10.67 3.00
CA MET A 224 -0.72 -9.70 3.42
C MET A 224 0.43 -10.31 4.23
N LEU A 225 0.30 -11.56 4.69
CA LEU A 225 1.28 -12.26 5.55
C LEU A 225 1.27 -13.77 5.27
N ALA A 226 1.58 -14.13 4.03
CA ALA A 226 1.42 -15.48 3.48
C ALA A 226 2.19 -16.55 4.27
N ASN A 227 3.34 -16.23 4.86
CA ASN A 227 4.08 -17.15 5.72
C ASN A 227 3.31 -17.60 6.98
N VAL A 228 2.21 -16.95 7.32
CA VAL A 228 1.33 -17.30 8.46
C VAL A 228 0.00 -17.86 7.97
N ASN A 229 -0.64 -17.22 7.00
CA ASN A 229 -2.04 -17.46 6.70
C ASN A 229 -2.28 -18.38 5.49
N LEU A 230 -1.34 -18.51 4.55
CA LEU A 230 -1.56 -19.22 3.29
C LEU A 230 -2.12 -20.65 3.43
N PRO A 231 -1.70 -21.48 4.41
CA PRO A 231 -2.30 -22.79 4.62
C PRO A 231 -3.80 -22.73 4.91
N SER A 232 -4.22 -21.80 5.79
CA SER A 232 -5.62 -21.60 6.15
C SER A 232 -6.44 -20.99 5.01
N ASP A 233 -5.82 -20.13 4.19
CA ASP A 233 -6.45 -19.56 3.01
C ASP A 233 -6.80 -20.63 1.99
N LEU A 234 -5.89 -21.57 1.73
CA LEU A 234 -6.12 -22.70 0.82
C LEU A 234 -7.25 -23.63 1.32
N GLU A 235 -7.43 -23.74 2.63
CA GLU A 235 -8.58 -24.45 3.20
C GLU A 235 -9.90 -23.66 3.04
N ALA A 236 -9.85 -22.33 3.16
CA ALA A 236 -11.04 -21.48 3.18
C ALA A 236 -11.54 -21.09 1.77
N VAL A 237 -10.64 -20.90 0.83
CA VAL A 237 -10.97 -20.41 -0.52
C VAL A 237 -11.92 -21.36 -1.25
N ASN A 238 -12.84 -20.81 -2.04
CA ASN A 238 -13.82 -21.55 -2.85
C ASN A 238 -13.14 -22.40 -3.93
N LYS A 239 -13.86 -23.36 -4.48
CA LYS A 239 -13.43 -24.12 -5.67
C LYS A 239 -13.19 -23.17 -6.85
N GLY A 240 -12.06 -23.33 -7.54
CA GLY A 240 -11.63 -22.43 -8.61
C GLY A 240 -11.21 -21.05 -8.16
N GLY A 241 -11.15 -20.81 -6.84
CA GLY A 241 -10.78 -19.51 -6.29
C GLY A 241 -9.27 -19.23 -6.32
N GLU A 242 -8.92 -18.02 -5.96
CA GLU A 242 -7.55 -17.49 -6.07
C GLU A 242 -7.06 -16.91 -4.76
N VAL A 243 -5.76 -17.12 -4.47
CA VAL A 243 -5.05 -16.41 -3.38
C VAL A 243 -3.98 -15.53 -4.00
N ILE A 244 -4.11 -14.23 -3.80
CA ILE A 244 -3.15 -13.22 -4.27
C ILE A 244 -2.24 -12.83 -3.12
N VAL A 245 -1.00 -13.28 -3.17
CA VAL A 245 0.03 -12.99 -2.15
C VAL A 245 0.64 -11.63 -2.44
N ILE A 246 0.45 -10.70 -1.52
CA ILE A 246 0.95 -9.31 -1.56
C ILE A 246 2.14 -9.13 -0.64
N GLY A 247 2.15 -9.82 0.50
CA GLY A 247 3.22 -9.73 1.48
C GLY A 247 3.50 -11.03 2.20
N ASP A 248 4.76 -11.15 2.64
CA ASP A 248 5.23 -12.23 3.50
C ASP A 248 6.38 -11.77 4.39
N ARG A 249 6.81 -12.61 5.31
CA ARG A 249 8.00 -12.41 6.14
C ARG A 249 8.85 -13.66 6.28
N GLY A 250 8.67 -14.65 5.40
CA GLY A 250 9.46 -15.87 5.42
C GLY A 250 8.80 -17.05 4.71
N PRO A 251 9.44 -18.22 4.74
CA PRO A 251 8.92 -19.43 4.10
C PRO A 251 7.68 -19.98 4.81
N VAL A 252 6.84 -20.69 4.06
CA VAL A 252 5.65 -21.39 4.56
C VAL A 252 5.54 -22.78 3.93
N THR A 253 5.11 -23.76 4.71
CA THR A 253 4.77 -25.11 4.21
C THR A 253 3.29 -25.16 3.90
N ILE A 254 2.93 -25.60 2.69
CA ILE A 254 1.55 -25.79 2.25
C ILE A 254 1.32 -27.26 1.86
N ASN A 255 0.05 -27.70 1.90
CA ASN A 255 -0.37 -28.99 1.34
C ASN A 255 -0.89 -28.78 -0.09
N PRO A 256 -0.14 -29.16 -1.15
CA PRO A 256 -0.55 -28.97 -2.53
C PRO A 256 -1.85 -29.70 -2.90
N ARG A 257 -2.23 -30.75 -2.16
CA ARG A 257 -3.47 -31.48 -2.39
C ARG A 257 -4.70 -30.59 -2.26
N LEU A 258 -4.69 -29.61 -1.33
CA LEU A 258 -5.77 -28.64 -1.17
C LEU A 258 -6.00 -27.82 -2.46
N MET A 259 -4.91 -27.45 -3.13
CA MET A 259 -4.99 -26.75 -4.43
C MET A 259 -5.55 -27.67 -5.53
N MET A 260 -5.09 -28.92 -5.59
CA MET A 260 -5.54 -29.89 -6.59
C MET A 260 -7.03 -30.21 -6.46
N GLU A 261 -7.50 -30.43 -5.23
CA GLU A 261 -8.91 -30.79 -4.96
C GLU A 261 -9.89 -29.66 -5.28
N LYS A 262 -9.45 -28.41 -5.15
CA LYS A 262 -10.29 -27.24 -5.40
C LYS A 262 -10.02 -26.56 -6.75
N GLY A 263 -8.93 -26.89 -7.43
CA GLY A 263 -8.49 -26.15 -8.61
C GLY A 263 -8.09 -24.71 -8.30
N THR A 264 -7.54 -24.47 -7.09
CA THR A 264 -7.18 -23.14 -6.61
C THR A 264 -5.84 -22.69 -7.17
N SER A 265 -5.73 -21.42 -7.51
CA SER A 265 -4.45 -20.79 -7.87
C SER A 265 -3.88 -19.92 -6.74
N VAL A 266 -2.55 -19.86 -6.64
CA VAL A 266 -1.82 -18.93 -5.79
C VAL A 266 -0.90 -18.10 -6.67
N LYS A 267 -1.01 -16.77 -6.58
CA LYS A 267 -0.24 -15.83 -7.39
C LYS A 267 0.41 -14.78 -6.52
N GLY A 268 1.73 -14.67 -6.57
CA GLY A 268 2.48 -13.60 -5.91
C GLY A 268 2.56 -12.36 -6.79
N ILE A 269 2.47 -11.19 -6.17
CA ILE A 269 2.71 -9.91 -6.83
C ILE A 269 3.79 -9.10 -6.10
N SER A 270 4.50 -8.27 -6.85
CA SER A 270 5.38 -7.24 -6.31
C SER A 270 5.18 -5.97 -7.12
N LEU A 271 4.90 -4.86 -6.45
CA LEU A 271 4.69 -3.55 -7.07
C LEU A 271 5.83 -3.16 -8.02
N PHE A 272 7.05 -3.58 -7.71
CA PHE A 272 8.25 -3.30 -8.51
C PHE A 272 8.30 -4.07 -9.84
N ASN A 273 7.46 -5.09 -10.00
CA ASN A 273 7.35 -5.88 -11.24
C ASN A 273 6.17 -5.43 -12.12
N GLN A 274 5.43 -4.39 -11.70
CA GLN A 274 4.33 -3.85 -12.48
C GLN A 274 4.85 -3.23 -13.80
N THR A 275 4.28 -3.66 -14.93
CA THR A 275 4.63 -3.08 -16.23
C THR A 275 4.11 -1.63 -16.34
N LYS A 276 4.68 -0.88 -17.28
CA LYS A 276 4.23 0.50 -17.56
C LYS A 276 2.74 0.54 -17.91
N GLN A 277 2.28 -0.36 -18.78
CA GLN A 277 0.87 -0.46 -19.17
C GLN A 277 -0.04 -0.71 -17.97
N GLN A 278 0.29 -1.72 -17.13
CA GLN A 278 -0.47 -2.01 -15.91
C GLN A 278 -0.53 -0.82 -14.96
N ARG A 279 0.56 -0.06 -14.86
CA ARG A 279 0.62 1.16 -14.04
C ARG A 279 -0.27 2.27 -14.60
N GLU A 280 -0.28 2.47 -15.90
CA GLU A 280 -1.15 3.45 -16.57
C GLU A 280 -2.64 3.10 -16.41
N GLU A 281 -3.00 1.83 -16.57
CA GLU A 281 -4.35 1.32 -16.33
C GLU A 281 -4.77 1.50 -14.85
N ALA A 282 -3.88 1.16 -13.90
CA ALA A 282 -4.10 1.37 -12.47
C ALA A 282 -4.34 2.85 -12.14
N LEU A 283 -3.53 3.73 -12.72
CA LEU A 283 -3.65 5.17 -12.53
C LEU A 283 -4.97 5.72 -13.10
N SER A 284 -5.36 5.25 -14.28
CA SER A 284 -6.64 5.62 -14.90
C SER A 284 -7.83 5.23 -14.01
N LEU A 285 -7.82 3.99 -13.50
CA LEU A 285 -8.86 3.52 -12.59
C LEU A 285 -8.85 4.31 -11.26
N PHE A 286 -7.68 4.62 -10.72
CA PHE A 286 -7.56 5.44 -9.52
C PHE A 286 -8.22 6.81 -9.69
N TYR A 287 -7.95 7.50 -10.78
CA TYR A 287 -8.55 8.81 -11.06
C TYR A 287 -10.06 8.71 -11.31
N GLU A 288 -10.52 7.71 -12.08
CA GLU A 288 -11.95 7.46 -12.30
C GLU A 288 -12.71 7.29 -10.97
N LEU A 289 -12.19 6.42 -10.09
CA LEU A 289 -12.82 6.16 -8.80
C LEU A 289 -12.74 7.35 -7.86
N THR A 290 -11.64 8.11 -7.89
CA THR A 290 -11.50 9.31 -7.08
C THR A 290 -12.48 10.39 -7.50
N GLU A 291 -12.68 10.61 -8.80
CA GLU A 291 -13.66 11.57 -9.33
C GLU A 291 -15.08 11.22 -8.92
N LYS A 292 -15.46 9.93 -9.00
CA LYS A 292 -16.85 9.48 -8.77
C LYS A 292 -17.16 9.20 -7.29
N CYS A 293 -16.17 8.77 -6.51
CA CYS A 293 -16.34 8.25 -5.14
C CYS A 293 -15.35 8.88 -4.17
N TYR A 294 -15.07 10.16 -4.32
CA TYR A 294 -14.05 10.89 -3.55
C TYR A 294 -14.14 10.64 -2.04
N SER A 295 -15.33 10.71 -1.44
CA SER A 295 -15.54 10.51 0.00
C SER A 295 -15.07 9.14 0.50
N VAL A 296 -15.15 8.11 -0.35
CA VAL A 296 -14.68 6.75 -0.03
C VAL A 296 -13.18 6.62 -0.25
N MET A 297 -12.65 7.28 -1.29
CA MET A 297 -11.26 7.14 -1.72
C MET A 297 -10.23 7.86 -0.84
N HIS A 298 -10.65 8.60 0.20
CA HIS A 298 -9.72 9.22 1.14
C HIS A 298 -8.85 8.17 1.84
N PRO A 299 -7.50 8.29 1.81
CA PRO A 299 -6.63 7.39 2.55
C PRO A 299 -6.88 7.44 4.06
N LEU A 300 -6.76 6.30 4.71
CA LEU A 300 -6.81 6.22 6.17
C LEU A 300 -5.44 6.56 6.75
N ILE A 301 -5.35 7.67 7.49
CA ILE A 301 -4.14 8.09 8.21
C ILE A 301 -4.30 7.78 9.69
N SER A 302 -3.35 7.05 10.28
CA SER A 302 -3.43 6.65 11.69
C SER A 302 -2.53 7.50 12.59
N TYR A 303 -1.29 7.69 12.19
CA TYR A 303 -0.29 8.37 13.03
C TYR A 303 0.63 9.26 12.21
N GLU A 304 1.06 10.32 12.86
CA GLU A 304 1.99 11.28 12.30
C GLU A 304 3.23 11.37 13.20
N TYR A 305 4.38 11.40 12.58
CA TYR A 305 5.66 11.58 13.25
C TYR A 305 6.42 12.75 12.61
N PRO A 306 7.15 13.55 13.38
CA PRO A 306 8.12 14.48 12.79
C PRO A 306 9.26 13.66 12.15
N ILE A 307 9.99 14.25 11.22
CA ILE A 307 11.09 13.58 10.52
C ILE A 307 12.16 13.05 11.49
N GLU A 308 12.34 13.71 12.63
CA GLU A 308 13.26 13.32 13.70
C GLU A 308 12.92 11.93 14.28
N ASP A 309 11.67 11.53 14.22
CA ASP A 309 11.17 10.27 14.76
C ASP A 309 11.03 9.17 13.68
N SER A 310 11.70 9.31 12.52
CA SER A 310 11.65 8.31 11.43
C SER A 310 11.99 6.88 11.90
N ALA A 311 12.91 6.73 12.85
CA ALA A 311 13.23 5.45 13.45
C ALA A 311 12.05 4.83 14.22
N LYS A 312 11.32 5.66 15.00
CA LYS A 312 10.11 5.23 15.72
C LYS A 312 8.98 4.85 14.76
N ALA A 313 8.82 5.60 13.67
CA ALA A 313 7.84 5.32 12.64
C ALA A 313 8.10 3.96 11.96
N HIS A 314 9.38 3.59 11.73
CA HIS A 314 9.79 2.27 11.24
C HIS A 314 9.51 1.13 12.23
N ILE A 315 9.58 1.37 13.53
CA ILE A 315 9.19 0.38 14.55
C ILE A 315 7.67 0.20 14.52
N GLU A 316 6.93 1.31 14.55
CA GLU A 316 5.46 1.27 14.60
C GLU A 316 4.82 0.59 13.39
N VAL A 317 5.37 0.79 12.18
CA VAL A 317 4.81 0.19 10.96
C VAL A 317 4.90 -1.35 10.94
N ILE A 318 5.81 -1.92 11.72
CA ILE A 318 5.99 -3.37 11.87
C ILE A 318 5.25 -3.92 13.08
N ASP A 319 5.38 -3.25 14.22
CA ASP A 319 4.88 -3.73 15.50
C ASP A 319 3.38 -3.53 15.67
N HIS A 320 2.80 -2.53 15.01
CA HIS A 320 1.38 -2.18 15.10
C HIS A 320 0.86 -2.11 16.55
N LYS A 321 1.65 -1.52 17.46
CA LYS A 321 1.32 -1.45 18.90
C LYS A 321 0.16 -0.52 19.18
N LYS A 322 0.00 0.50 18.35
CA LYS A 322 -1.07 1.47 18.52
C LYS A 322 -2.37 0.96 17.87
N PRO A 323 -3.53 1.13 18.53
CA PRO A 323 -4.82 0.74 17.97
C PRO A 323 -5.22 1.66 16.80
N GLY A 324 -5.98 1.12 15.85
CA GLY A 324 -6.55 1.88 14.73
C GLY A 324 -6.33 1.16 13.42
N GLY A 325 -5.29 1.41 12.74
CA GLY A 325 -5.02 1.01 11.37
C GLY A 325 -4.82 2.25 10.49
N GLY A 326 -4.44 2.04 9.24
CA GLY A 326 -4.15 3.13 8.31
C GLY A 326 -2.65 3.35 8.11
N ARG A 327 -2.35 4.46 7.47
CA ARG A 327 -0.98 4.85 7.07
C ARG A 327 -0.30 5.67 8.16
N ILE A 328 1.00 5.48 8.29
CA ILE A 328 1.88 6.30 9.12
C ILE A 328 2.52 7.35 8.23
N ILE A 329 2.49 8.61 8.70
CA ILE A 329 3.04 9.77 7.99
C ILE A 329 4.24 10.33 8.75
N ILE A 330 5.25 10.73 7.98
CA ILE A 330 6.35 11.59 8.43
C ILE A 330 6.07 12.99 7.90
N ASN A 331 5.92 13.95 8.80
CA ASN A 331 5.89 15.39 8.48
C ASN A 331 7.33 15.86 8.25
N THR A 332 7.61 16.43 7.09
CA THR A 332 8.95 16.84 6.66
C THR A 332 9.21 18.32 6.79
#